data_17b8a225575d3b33e2474cd4544dfbbd
#
_entry.id   17b8a225575d3b33e2474cd4544dfbbd
#
_cell.length_a   1.000
_cell.length_b   1.000
_cell.length_c   1.000
_cell.angle_alpha   90.00
_cell.angle_beta   90.00
_cell.angle_gamma   90.00
#
_symmetry.space_group_name_H-M   'P 1'
#
loop_
_entity.id
_entity.type
_entity.pdbx_description
1 polymer ?
#
loop_
_entity_poly.entity_id
_entity_poly.type
_entity_poly.pdbx_seq_one_letter_code
_entity_poly.pdbx_strand_id
1 'polypeptide(L)'
;MSKDIRPTKSQWIKLGEELSERIRQRTKEGKGSSGQFKKYSQQYKDRKVAGKIKGQSFYSGTPDLQLSGDMLRDLQVRGANRESVKIGWTGSFAERVQHNADMGREITTKKDPLSKDLQNYATKQVRRMFGKGIDKVYNKTQTIKVKM
;
A
#
# COMPACT_ATOMS: atom_id res chain seq x y z
N MET A 1 -6.12 -1.59 -38.84
CA MET A 1 -5.26 -1.49 -37.64
C MET A 1 -6.01 -1.94 -36.39
N SER A 2 -5.50 -2.90 -35.66
CA SER A 2 -6.06 -3.23 -34.37
C SER A 2 -5.72 -2.14 -33.38
N LYS A 3 -6.75 -1.59 -32.72
CA LYS A 3 -6.57 -0.61 -31.66
C LYS A 3 -5.93 -1.32 -30.44
N ASP A 4 -4.83 -0.77 -29.93
CA ASP A 4 -4.24 -1.29 -28.71
C ASP A 4 -5.16 -0.97 -27.52
N ILE A 5 -5.70 -2.01 -26.91
CA ILE A 5 -6.70 -1.94 -25.85
C ILE A 5 -6.08 -2.01 -24.44
N ARG A 6 -4.76 -2.18 -24.35
CA ARG A 6 -4.08 -2.21 -23.07
C ARG A 6 -4.10 -0.83 -22.39
N PRO A 7 -4.17 -0.78 -21.06
CA PRO A 7 -4.01 0.48 -20.37
C PRO A 7 -2.70 1.16 -20.73
N THR A 8 -2.69 2.49 -20.68
CA THR A 8 -1.47 3.25 -20.84
C THR A 8 -0.62 3.19 -19.59
N LYS A 9 0.67 3.48 -19.72
CA LYS A 9 1.58 3.64 -18.57
C LYS A 9 1.03 4.65 -17.55
N SER A 10 0.49 5.78 -18.03
CA SER A 10 -0.10 6.82 -17.18
C SER A 10 -1.30 6.32 -16.39
N GLN A 11 -2.15 5.50 -16.99
CA GLN A 11 -3.29 4.89 -16.29
C GLN A 11 -2.82 3.94 -15.18
N TRP A 12 -1.78 3.15 -15.42
CA TRP A 12 -1.17 2.29 -14.41
C TRP A 12 -0.56 3.09 -13.27
N ILE A 13 0.16 4.18 -13.57
CA ILE A 13 0.74 5.06 -12.55
C ILE A 13 -0.36 5.64 -11.66
N LYS A 14 -1.44 6.15 -12.26
CA LYS A 14 -2.58 6.67 -11.51
C LYS A 14 -3.18 5.63 -10.57
N LEU A 15 -3.38 4.41 -11.04
CA LEU A 15 -3.86 3.31 -10.21
C LEU A 15 -2.91 3.02 -9.05
N GLY A 16 -1.60 2.99 -9.31
CA GLY A 16 -0.59 2.77 -8.27
C GLY A 16 -0.60 3.87 -7.21
N GLU A 17 -0.79 5.13 -7.61
CA GLU A 17 -0.92 6.25 -6.68
C GLU A 17 -2.19 6.13 -5.82
N GLU A 18 -3.31 5.77 -6.42
CA GLU A 18 -4.57 5.55 -5.70
C GLU A 18 -4.46 4.38 -4.69
N LEU A 19 -3.84 3.28 -5.08
CA LEU A 19 -3.60 2.14 -4.19
C LEU A 19 -2.66 2.52 -3.04
N SER A 20 -1.60 3.26 -3.33
CA SER A 20 -0.67 3.75 -2.31
C SER A 20 -1.39 4.63 -1.28
N GLU A 21 -2.25 5.53 -1.73
CA GLU A 21 -3.03 6.39 -0.84
C GLU A 21 -4.00 5.58 0.02
N ARG A 22 -4.67 4.60 -0.54
CA ARG A 22 -5.58 3.72 0.22
C ARG A 22 -4.83 2.90 1.27
N ILE A 23 -3.63 2.42 0.95
CA ILE A 23 -2.76 1.72 1.91
C ILE A 23 -2.35 2.68 3.03
N ARG A 24 -1.96 3.91 2.72
CA ARG A 24 -1.63 4.92 3.73
C ARG A 24 -2.82 5.20 4.65
N GLN A 25 -4.00 5.40 4.10
CA GLN A 25 -5.20 5.71 4.90
C GLN A 25 -5.55 4.58 5.86
N ARG A 26 -5.61 3.34 5.39
CA ARG A 26 -5.91 2.22 6.29
C ARG A 26 -4.84 2.02 7.36
N THR A 27 -3.56 2.27 7.02
CA THR A 27 -2.46 2.20 7.98
C THR A 27 -2.60 3.25 9.09
N LYS A 28 -2.98 4.47 8.73
CA LYS A 28 -3.27 5.54 9.69
C LYS A 28 -4.43 5.18 10.63
N GLU A 29 -5.36 4.37 10.16
CA GLU A 29 -6.48 3.85 10.95
C GLU A 29 -6.09 2.64 11.82
N GLY A 30 -4.84 2.20 11.76
CA GLY A 30 -4.36 1.04 12.51
C GLY A 30 -4.65 -0.30 11.88
N LYS A 31 -4.83 -0.34 10.57
CA LYS A 31 -5.19 -1.56 9.82
C LYS A 31 -4.18 -1.87 8.73
N GLY A 32 -3.85 -3.13 8.58
CA GLY A 32 -3.04 -3.66 7.48
C GLY A 32 -3.81 -4.65 6.62
N SER A 33 -3.09 -5.38 5.76
CA SER A 33 -3.71 -6.38 4.86
C SER A 33 -4.40 -7.53 5.59
N SER A 34 -3.97 -7.86 6.81
CA SER A 34 -4.51 -8.95 7.63
C SER A 34 -5.51 -8.48 8.70
N GLY A 35 -5.86 -7.19 8.74
CA GLY A 35 -6.76 -6.62 9.72
C GLY A 35 -6.09 -5.60 10.64
N GLN A 36 -6.61 -5.45 11.86
CA GLN A 36 -6.07 -4.49 12.81
C GLN A 36 -4.66 -4.84 13.27
N PHE A 37 -3.83 -3.83 13.43
CA PHE A 37 -2.49 -3.98 13.96
C PHE A 37 -2.52 -4.34 15.45
N LYS A 38 -1.51 -5.12 15.85
CA LYS A 38 -1.25 -5.36 17.28
C LYS A 38 -1.07 -4.03 18.01
N LYS A 39 -1.74 -3.89 19.14
CA LYS A 39 -1.65 -2.67 19.97
C LYS A 39 -0.22 -2.42 20.42
N TYR A 40 0.11 -1.15 20.62
CA TYR A 40 1.35 -0.76 21.28
C TYR A 40 1.37 -1.24 22.73
N SER A 41 2.56 -1.50 23.28
CA SER A 41 2.71 -1.66 24.72
C SER A 41 2.24 -0.38 25.44
N GLN A 42 1.73 -0.52 26.64
CA GLN A 42 1.25 0.64 27.40
C GLN A 42 2.35 1.69 27.59
N GLN A 43 3.56 1.24 27.89
CA GLN A 43 4.71 2.14 28.04
C GLN A 43 5.02 2.93 26.76
N TYR A 44 5.06 2.27 25.61
CA TYR A 44 5.31 2.95 24.34
C TYR A 44 4.17 3.91 23.98
N LYS A 45 2.93 3.49 24.17
CA LYS A 45 1.75 4.31 23.94
C LYS A 45 1.80 5.61 24.78
N ASP A 46 2.08 5.48 26.07
CA ASP A 46 2.15 6.63 26.99
C ASP A 46 3.25 7.62 26.57
N ARG A 47 4.41 7.10 26.19
CA ARG A 47 5.52 7.93 25.70
C ARG A 47 5.17 8.62 24.38
N LYS A 48 4.52 7.93 23.47
CA LYS A 48 4.13 8.51 22.18
C LYS A 48 3.08 9.58 22.34
N VAL A 49 2.04 9.35 23.13
CA VAL A 49 0.99 10.33 23.40
C VAL A 49 1.57 11.57 24.11
N ALA A 50 2.53 11.38 25.01
CA ALA A 50 3.20 12.47 25.74
C ALA A 50 4.26 13.21 24.91
N GLY A 51 4.56 12.78 23.68
CA GLY A 51 5.58 13.41 22.84
C GLY A 51 7.01 13.19 23.30
N LYS A 52 7.30 12.08 24.00
CA LYS A 52 8.61 11.78 24.61
C LYS A 52 9.51 10.90 23.76
N ILE A 53 9.20 10.72 22.47
CA ILE A 53 10.02 9.91 21.56
C ILE A 53 10.77 10.82 20.59
N LYS A 54 12.09 10.66 20.49
CA LYS A 54 12.93 11.47 19.60
C LYS A 54 12.48 11.34 18.14
N GLY A 55 12.38 12.46 17.43
CA GLY A 55 12.00 12.50 16.02
C GLY A 55 10.50 12.38 15.77
N GLN A 56 9.69 12.45 16.82
CA GLN A 56 8.26 12.27 16.76
C GLN A 56 7.55 13.51 16.19
N SER A 57 6.66 13.28 15.22
CA SER A 57 5.73 14.28 14.67
C SER A 57 4.27 13.84 14.77
N PHE A 58 4.02 12.60 15.18
CA PHE A 58 2.68 12.01 15.34
C PHE A 58 2.54 11.46 16.75
N TYR A 59 1.40 11.73 17.38
CA TYR A 59 1.19 11.52 18.82
C TYR A 59 0.06 10.52 19.14
N SER A 60 -0.45 9.81 18.12
CA SER A 60 -1.54 8.87 18.30
C SER A 60 -1.14 7.66 19.13
N GLY A 61 -1.98 7.26 20.05
CA GLY A 61 -1.86 6.00 20.77
C GLY A 61 -2.33 4.77 19.97
N THR A 62 -2.99 5.00 18.84
CA THR A 62 -3.36 3.95 17.90
C THR A 62 -2.12 3.54 17.08
N PRO A 63 -1.90 2.23 16.83
CA PRO A 63 -0.80 1.77 15.99
C PRO A 63 -0.99 2.20 14.53
N ASP A 64 -0.60 3.41 14.19
CA ASP A 64 -0.67 3.98 12.84
C ASP A 64 0.65 3.92 12.08
N LEU A 65 1.68 3.35 12.70
CA LEU A 65 3.05 3.21 12.20
C LEU A 65 3.68 4.55 11.79
N GLN A 66 3.23 5.63 12.38
CA GLN A 66 3.75 6.97 12.17
C GLN A 66 4.46 7.49 13.42
N LEU A 67 5.75 7.74 13.29
CA LEU A 67 6.52 8.51 14.26
C LEU A 67 6.85 9.88 13.65
N SER A 68 7.64 9.89 12.58
CA SER A 68 7.90 11.08 11.74
C SER A 68 6.99 11.16 10.50
N GLY A 69 6.35 10.06 10.14
CA GLY A 69 5.53 9.94 8.93
C GLY A 69 6.31 9.59 7.67
N ASP A 70 7.64 9.52 7.73
CA ASP A 70 8.50 9.30 6.56
C ASP A 70 8.26 7.96 5.87
N MET A 71 8.04 6.89 6.66
CA MET A 71 7.82 5.56 6.12
C MET A 71 6.57 5.50 5.24
N LEU A 72 5.47 6.09 5.65
CA LEU A 72 4.25 6.10 4.84
C LEU A 72 4.36 7.03 3.64
N ARG A 73 5.09 8.15 3.77
CA ARG A 73 5.37 9.04 2.63
C ARG A 73 6.25 8.37 1.57
N ASP A 74 7.14 7.47 1.96
CA ASP A 74 8.01 6.75 1.03
C ASP A 74 7.26 5.71 0.19
N LEU A 75 6.07 5.28 0.58
CA LEU A 75 5.24 4.40 -0.23
C LEU A 75 4.81 5.13 -1.51
N GLN A 76 5.34 4.70 -2.64
CA GLN A 76 5.15 5.36 -3.94
C GLN A 76 5.15 4.35 -5.08
N VAL A 77 4.73 4.82 -6.25
CA VAL A 77 4.95 4.11 -7.50
C VAL A 77 6.46 4.07 -7.77
N ARG A 78 6.98 2.86 -7.96
CA ARG A 78 8.42 2.62 -8.22
C ARG A 78 8.71 2.24 -9.65
N GLY A 79 7.71 1.94 -10.44
CA GLY A 79 7.84 1.63 -11.84
C GLY A 79 6.50 1.28 -12.44
N ALA A 80 6.37 1.49 -13.74
CA ALA A 80 5.17 1.13 -14.48
C ALA A 80 5.50 0.92 -15.95
N ASN A 81 4.69 0.11 -16.60
CA ASN A 81 4.65 -0.06 -18.03
C ASN A 81 3.19 -0.20 -18.48
N ARG A 82 2.94 -0.69 -19.69
CA ARG A 82 1.58 -0.88 -20.19
C ARG A 82 0.86 -2.13 -19.66
N GLU A 83 1.53 -2.91 -18.84
CA GLU A 83 1.00 -4.18 -18.31
C GLU A 83 0.92 -4.23 -16.79
N SER A 84 1.67 -3.36 -16.10
CA SER A 84 1.77 -3.42 -14.64
C SER A 84 2.22 -2.11 -14.03
N VAL A 85 2.02 -2.00 -12.72
CA VAL A 85 2.59 -0.95 -11.87
C VAL A 85 3.20 -1.60 -10.64
N LYS A 86 4.33 -1.05 -10.21
CA LYS A 86 4.98 -1.41 -8.93
C LYS A 86 4.81 -0.28 -7.95
N ILE A 87 4.34 -0.60 -6.75
CA ILE A 87 4.33 0.31 -5.61
C ILE A 87 5.15 -0.30 -4.48
N GLY A 88 5.73 0.52 -3.64
CA GLY A 88 6.52 0.01 -2.53
C GLY A 88 7.41 1.06 -1.88
N TRP A 89 8.29 0.57 -1.05
CA TRP A 89 9.23 1.34 -0.27
C TRP A 89 10.66 1.11 -0.73
N THR A 90 11.56 2.01 -0.37
CA THR A 90 12.99 1.91 -0.68
C THR A 90 13.82 1.69 0.59
N GLY A 91 14.96 1.01 0.43
CA GLY A 91 16.05 0.91 1.41
C GLY A 91 15.60 0.66 2.84
N SER A 92 15.97 1.55 3.74
CA SER A 92 15.69 1.46 5.18
C SER A 92 14.20 1.51 5.51
N PHE A 93 13.38 2.12 4.68
CA PHE A 93 11.93 2.14 4.89
C PHE A 93 11.30 0.77 4.62
N ALA A 94 11.77 0.05 3.60
CA ALA A 94 11.35 -1.33 3.35
C ALA A 94 11.71 -2.24 4.54
N GLU A 95 12.89 -2.07 5.12
CA GLU A 95 13.30 -2.80 6.33
C GLU A 95 12.41 -2.49 7.52
N ARG A 96 12.03 -1.23 7.71
CA ARG A 96 11.10 -0.82 8.77
C ARG A 96 9.72 -1.43 8.60
N VAL A 97 9.22 -1.50 7.37
CA VAL A 97 7.96 -2.17 7.06
C VAL A 97 8.02 -3.64 7.46
N GLN A 98 9.11 -4.32 7.12
CA GLN A 98 9.31 -5.72 7.49
C GLN A 98 9.43 -5.89 9.01
N HIS A 99 10.16 -5.02 9.68
CA HIS A 99 10.30 -5.05 11.14
C HIS A 99 8.94 -4.88 11.84
N ASN A 100 8.10 -3.96 11.36
CA ASN A 100 6.74 -3.81 11.89
C ASN A 100 5.88 -5.05 11.64
N ALA A 101 6.03 -5.69 10.47
CA ALA A 101 5.34 -6.93 10.17
C ALA A 101 5.73 -8.03 11.16
N ASP A 102 7.01 -8.17 11.47
CA ASP A 102 7.53 -9.12 12.44
C ASP A 102 6.96 -8.89 13.86
N MET A 103 6.60 -7.66 14.17
CA MET A 103 5.96 -7.29 15.44
C MET A 103 4.41 -7.40 15.44
N GLY A 104 3.83 -7.99 14.40
CA GLY A 104 2.38 -8.15 14.28
C GLY A 104 1.64 -6.92 13.70
N ARG A 105 2.36 -6.02 13.04
CA ARG A 105 1.81 -4.82 12.40
C ARG A 105 2.18 -4.82 10.92
N GLU A 106 1.52 -5.68 10.19
CA GLU A 106 1.82 -5.96 8.78
C GLU A 106 1.00 -5.06 7.86
N ILE A 107 1.66 -4.11 7.19
CA ILE A 107 1.01 -3.21 6.22
C ILE A 107 0.56 -4.01 5.01
N THR A 108 1.47 -4.79 4.45
CA THR A 108 1.22 -5.70 3.32
C THR A 108 1.92 -7.03 3.59
N THR A 109 1.36 -8.14 3.08
CA THR A 109 2.01 -9.44 3.16
C THR A 109 2.77 -9.74 1.87
N LYS A 110 3.80 -10.59 1.94
CA LYS A 110 4.51 -11.06 0.74
C LYS A 110 3.62 -11.90 -0.15
N LYS A 111 2.73 -12.69 0.44
CA LYS A 111 1.81 -13.57 -0.27
C LYS A 111 0.67 -12.80 -0.92
N ASP A 112 0.07 -11.89 -0.17
CA ASP A 112 -1.07 -11.08 -0.60
C ASP A 112 -0.76 -9.59 -0.35
N PRO A 113 0.02 -8.96 -1.23
CA PRO A 113 0.43 -7.57 -1.06
C PRO A 113 -0.75 -6.60 -0.97
N LEU A 114 -1.83 -6.92 -1.67
CA LEU A 114 -3.08 -6.17 -1.58
C LEU A 114 -4.10 -6.98 -0.79
N SER A 115 -4.75 -6.36 0.18
CA SER A 115 -5.93 -6.93 0.83
C SER A 115 -7.02 -7.21 -0.20
N LYS A 116 -7.95 -8.09 0.14
CA LYS A 116 -9.07 -8.44 -0.75
C LYS A 116 -9.83 -7.21 -1.25
N ASP A 117 -10.07 -6.23 -0.38
CA ASP A 117 -10.75 -4.99 -0.74
C ASP A 117 -9.95 -4.16 -1.76
N LEU A 118 -8.64 -4.08 -1.59
CA LEU A 118 -7.77 -3.38 -2.54
C LEU A 118 -7.64 -4.14 -3.86
N GLN A 119 -7.63 -5.48 -3.82
CA GLN A 119 -7.67 -6.30 -5.04
C GLN A 119 -8.96 -6.06 -5.82
N ASN A 120 -10.10 -6.04 -5.15
CA ASN A 120 -11.39 -5.76 -5.77
C ASN A 120 -11.44 -4.35 -6.36
N TYR A 121 -10.92 -3.37 -5.64
CA TYR A 121 -10.81 -1.99 -6.13
C TYR A 121 -9.93 -1.92 -7.39
N ALA A 122 -8.75 -2.50 -7.34
CA ALA A 122 -7.83 -2.54 -8.47
C ALA A 122 -8.45 -3.23 -9.69
N THR A 123 -9.08 -4.37 -9.48
CA THR A 123 -9.80 -5.12 -10.52
C THR A 123 -10.83 -4.25 -11.21
N LYS A 124 -11.65 -3.55 -10.43
CA LYS A 124 -12.68 -2.65 -10.97
C LYS A 124 -12.08 -1.50 -11.80
N GLN A 125 -10.98 -0.91 -11.33
CA GLN A 125 -10.33 0.17 -12.06
C GLN A 125 -9.70 -0.31 -13.37
N VAL A 126 -9.05 -1.46 -13.36
CA VAL A 126 -8.45 -2.02 -14.58
C VAL A 126 -9.52 -2.39 -15.61
N ARG A 127 -10.63 -2.95 -15.18
CA ARG A 127 -11.79 -3.18 -16.09
C ARG A 127 -12.28 -1.90 -16.74
N ARG A 128 -12.31 -0.81 -16.01
CA ARG A 128 -12.66 0.51 -16.57
C ARG A 128 -11.64 1.00 -17.59
N MET A 129 -10.35 0.74 -17.36
CA MET A 129 -9.27 1.13 -18.27
C MET A 129 -9.35 0.39 -19.60
N PHE A 130 -9.69 -0.90 -19.58
CA PHE A 130 -9.86 -1.70 -20.79
C PHE A 130 -11.19 -1.46 -21.51
N GLY A 131 -12.20 -0.94 -20.80
CA GLY A 131 -13.53 -0.78 -21.35
C GLY A 131 -14.38 -2.06 -21.29
N LYS A 132 -15.62 -1.95 -21.78
CA LYS A 132 -16.58 -3.07 -21.76
C LYS A 132 -16.17 -4.17 -22.76
N GLY A 133 -16.31 -5.41 -22.37
CA GLY A 133 -16.14 -6.58 -23.24
C GLY A 133 -14.75 -7.22 -23.24
N ILE A 134 -13.83 -6.74 -22.40
CA ILE A 134 -12.44 -7.22 -22.39
C ILE A 134 -12.09 -8.01 -21.12
N ASP A 135 -13.08 -8.45 -20.39
CA ASP A 135 -12.89 -9.21 -19.14
C ASP A 135 -12.04 -10.46 -19.28
N LYS A 136 -12.14 -11.17 -20.43
CA LYS A 136 -11.37 -12.39 -20.70
C LYS A 136 -9.88 -12.11 -20.90
N VAL A 137 -9.53 -11.01 -21.54
CA VAL A 137 -8.13 -10.59 -21.75
C VAL A 137 -7.54 -10.10 -20.46
N TYR A 138 -8.32 -9.35 -19.71
CA TYR A 138 -7.97 -8.82 -18.41
C TYR A 138 -7.47 -9.90 -17.43
N ASN A 139 -8.21 -11.01 -17.28
CA ASN A 139 -7.88 -12.07 -16.34
C ASN A 139 -6.57 -12.81 -16.65
N LYS A 140 -6.00 -12.65 -17.85
CA LYS A 140 -4.77 -13.31 -18.27
C LYS A 140 -3.52 -12.46 -18.19
N THR A 141 -3.65 -11.14 -18.28
CA THR A 141 -2.51 -10.24 -18.51
C THR A 141 -2.21 -9.28 -17.40
N GLN A 142 -3.07 -9.24 -16.37
CA GLN A 142 -2.97 -8.22 -15.38
C GLN A 142 -2.04 -8.58 -14.24
N THR A 143 -1.13 -7.68 -13.94
CA THR A 143 -0.27 -7.81 -12.77
C THR A 143 -0.14 -6.47 -12.06
N ILE A 144 -0.52 -6.45 -10.79
CA ILE A 144 -0.22 -5.36 -9.87
C ILE A 144 0.82 -5.90 -8.90
N LYS A 145 1.98 -5.26 -8.89
CA LYS A 145 3.08 -5.69 -8.03
C LYS A 145 3.25 -4.70 -6.88
N VAL A 146 3.19 -5.20 -5.68
CA VAL A 146 3.56 -4.45 -4.47
C VAL A 146 4.92 -4.97 -4.03
N LYS A 147 5.92 -4.10 -4.01
CA LYS A 147 7.27 -4.43 -3.59
C LYS A 147 7.48 -3.98 -2.15
N MET A 148 7.81 -4.91 -1.31
CA MET A 148 8.22 -4.65 0.07
C MET A 148 9.72 -4.50 0.19
#